data_ffa6322c34468921e6fd32ea6b4bc66c
#
_entry.id   ffa6322c34468921e6fd32ea6b4bc66c
#
_cell.length_a   1.000
_cell.length_b   1.000
_cell.length_c   1.000
_cell.angle_alpha   90.00
_cell.angle_beta   90.00
_cell.angle_gamma   90.00
#
_symmetry.space_group_name_H-M   'P 1'
#
loop_
_entity.id
_entity.type
_entity.pdbx_description
1 polymer ?
#
loop_
_entity_poly.entity_id
_entity_poly.type
_entity_poly.pdbx_seq_one_letter_code
_entity_poly.pdbx_strand_id
1 'polypeptide(L)'
;MIRGAALGALLAAWLLPGLFGHDPWKPDEAYTFGLVYHILDAGDWLVPTLAGEPFVEKPPLFYWTAALFANAFQDLLPLHDAARLASAFYVALTLAFTYLTAKDWCQSPIAAPLVLAGCLGYLQHAHQLITDNALMAGIALGLLGLARSSGLLLGTGAGIALLSKGLLGPGLLGLTAIGLLLFREWRSRAYLRSWLVALGAFLPWALIWPTALYLHSPTLFHEWFWANNFGRFTGEAGLGGVLDHAHYAKALVWFALPAWPLAGLALWHDRLRSPLVQLATLAFVVMLAVLSAASAARTLYGLPLLVPLALLGAVGLESVPRWVAWLLHVAAVEGAGVLGLLLWLGWLALLAGWAPAFLEAYSPGFAPTIEPVALAAALAVTALWLYSWRLSLPARWLAGVTLVWGLAMTLWLPWLDHAKSYRGVIADMQRVRPKGACVATRGLTEPQRAMFHYHAGIRAPAGPDCPWLLVHTSSAQPPDPGDAWKLAWSGTRPGDTKEFFWLFGR
;
A
#
# COMPACT_ATOMS: atom_id res chain seq x y z
N MET A 1 18.34 -17.12 21.75
CA MET A 1 19.02 -16.47 20.59
C MET A 1 18.55 -17.01 19.25
N ILE A 2 18.59 -18.30 18.95
CA ILE A 2 18.22 -18.89 17.64
C ILE A 2 16.78 -18.53 17.20
N ARG A 3 15.80 -18.59 18.13
CA ARG A 3 14.40 -18.24 17.80
C ARG A 3 14.22 -16.76 17.43
N GLY A 4 14.96 -15.84 18.06
CA GLY A 4 14.91 -14.41 17.75
C GLY A 4 15.50 -14.10 16.37
N ALA A 5 16.64 -14.71 16.03
CA ALA A 5 17.28 -14.57 14.72
C ALA A 5 16.37 -15.12 13.59
N ALA A 6 15.73 -16.29 13.82
CA ALA A 6 14.78 -16.86 12.85
C ALA A 6 13.55 -15.96 12.63
N LEU A 7 13.07 -15.29 13.67
CA LEU A 7 11.96 -14.34 13.55
C LEU A 7 12.36 -13.08 12.77
N GLY A 8 13.56 -12.54 13.05
CA GLY A 8 14.12 -11.43 12.29
C GLY A 8 14.30 -11.77 10.81
N ALA A 9 14.85 -12.97 10.53
CA ALA A 9 15.00 -13.47 9.17
C ALA A 9 13.63 -13.65 8.46
N LEU A 10 12.61 -14.13 9.18
CA LEU A 10 11.26 -14.28 8.64
C LEU A 10 10.62 -12.93 8.30
N LEU A 11 10.74 -11.93 9.16
CA LEU A 11 10.23 -10.59 8.89
C LEU A 11 10.98 -9.93 7.73
N ALA A 12 12.29 -10.12 7.62
CA ALA A 12 13.07 -9.66 6.47
C ALA A 12 12.64 -10.38 5.17
N ALA A 13 12.48 -11.71 5.22
CA ALA A 13 12.03 -12.50 4.08
C ALA A 13 10.57 -12.18 3.68
N TRP A 14 9.75 -11.71 4.61
CA TRP A 14 8.41 -11.21 4.32
C TRP A 14 8.44 -9.82 3.68
N LEU A 15 9.34 -8.93 4.14
CA LEU A 15 9.35 -7.52 3.74
C LEU A 15 10.12 -7.27 2.43
N LEU A 16 11.24 -7.96 2.19
CA LEU A 16 12.13 -7.62 1.08
C LEU A 16 11.61 -8.03 -0.30
N PRO A 17 11.02 -9.24 -0.53
CA PRO A 17 10.45 -9.59 -1.82
C PRO A 17 9.26 -8.70 -2.17
N GLY A 18 9.30 -8.09 -3.35
CA GLY A 18 8.27 -7.16 -3.82
C GLY A 18 8.54 -5.69 -3.52
N LEU A 19 9.64 -5.35 -2.80
CA LEU A 19 10.12 -3.97 -2.70
C LEU A 19 11.00 -3.58 -3.87
N PHE A 20 11.71 -4.54 -4.47
CA PHE A 20 12.75 -4.28 -5.46
C PHE A 20 12.53 -5.07 -6.73
N GLY A 21 13.09 -4.58 -7.84
CA GLY A 21 13.22 -5.33 -9.08
C GLY A 21 12.02 -5.25 -10.01
N HIS A 22 11.11 -4.31 -9.83
CA HIS A 22 9.99 -4.08 -10.75
C HIS A 22 9.67 -2.59 -10.91
N ASP A 23 9.11 -2.21 -12.05
CA ASP A 23 8.63 -0.85 -12.27
C ASP A 23 7.42 -0.50 -11.39
N PRO A 24 7.09 0.78 -11.19
CA PRO A 24 5.87 1.16 -10.50
C PRO A 24 4.63 0.74 -11.29
N TRP A 25 3.80 -0.12 -10.69
CA TRP A 25 2.60 -0.63 -11.34
C TRP A 25 1.35 0.24 -11.08
N LYS A 26 0.46 0.28 -12.05
CA LYS A 26 -0.85 0.94 -11.88
C LYS A 26 -1.74 0.18 -10.87
N PRO A 27 -2.72 0.85 -10.22
CA PRO A 27 -2.97 2.28 -10.35
C PRO A 27 -2.16 3.14 -9.39
N ASP A 28 -2.11 2.80 -8.10
CA ASP A 28 -1.70 3.72 -7.02
C ASP A 28 -0.18 3.91 -6.97
N GLU A 29 0.60 2.87 -7.23
CA GLU A 29 2.05 2.94 -7.14
C GLU A 29 2.66 3.82 -8.23
N ALA A 30 2.18 3.70 -9.47
CA ALA A 30 2.71 4.46 -10.60
C ALA A 30 2.53 5.97 -10.43
N TYR A 31 1.33 6.45 -10.06
CA TYR A 31 1.15 7.89 -9.87
C TYR A 31 1.83 8.39 -8.59
N THR A 32 1.87 7.58 -7.52
CA THR A 32 2.62 7.94 -6.30
C THR A 32 4.10 8.15 -6.61
N PHE A 33 4.69 7.24 -7.40
CA PHE A 33 6.07 7.42 -7.86
C PHE A 33 6.22 8.66 -8.76
N GLY A 34 5.25 8.95 -9.63
CA GLY A 34 5.26 10.15 -10.46
C GLY A 34 5.32 11.44 -9.64
N LEU A 35 4.62 11.49 -8.49
CA LEU A 35 4.68 12.61 -7.54
C LEU A 35 6.06 12.71 -6.86
N VAL A 36 6.63 11.57 -6.45
CA VAL A 36 7.99 11.50 -5.89
C VAL A 36 9.02 11.94 -6.92
N TYR A 37 8.90 11.46 -8.15
CA TYR A 37 9.78 11.83 -9.26
C TYR A 37 9.75 13.33 -9.54
N HIS A 38 8.55 13.95 -9.52
CA HIS A 38 8.42 15.39 -9.72
C HIS A 38 9.14 16.21 -8.64
N ILE A 39 9.06 15.81 -7.37
CA ILE A 39 9.80 16.47 -6.28
C ILE A 39 11.30 16.50 -6.57
N LEU A 40 11.87 15.39 -7.07
CA LEU A 40 13.30 15.27 -7.36
C LEU A 40 13.69 16.01 -8.63
N ASP A 41 12.83 16.00 -9.66
CA ASP A 41 13.07 16.59 -10.98
C ASP A 41 12.86 18.10 -11.00
N ALA A 42 11.85 18.63 -10.27
CA ALA A 42 11.51 20.05 -10.25
C ALA A 42 11.93 20.77 -8.97
N GLY A 43 12.27 20.06 -7.90
CA GLY A 43 12.61 20.64 -6.61
C GLY A 43 11.41 21.23 -5.84
N ASP A 44 10.18 20.98 -6.26
CA ASP A 44 8.97 21.46 -5.57
C ASP A 44 8.52 20.47 -4.49
N TRP A 45 8.74 20.87 -3.25
CA TRP A 45 8.35 20.10 -2.06
C TRP A 45 7.00 20.52 -1.49
N LEU A 46 6.44 21.65 -1.95
CA LEU A 46 5.21 22.22 -1.39
C LEU A 46 3.96 21.66 -2.07
N VAL A 47 3.93 21.69 -3.40
CA VAL A 47 2.75 21.30 -4.18
C VAL A 47 2.99 19.91 -4.79
N PRO A 48 2.27 18.86 -4.31
CA PRO A 48 2.29 17.59 -5.02
C PRO A 48 1.87 17.79 -6.49
N THR A 49 2.73 17.41 -7.42
CA THR A 49 2.55 17.67 -8.86
C THR A 49 2.80 16.38 -9.65
N LEU A 50 1.92 16.05 -10.56
CA LEU A 50 1.98 14.86 -11.41
C LEU A 50 2.20 15.24 -12.87
N ALA A 51 3.36 14.90 -13.41
CA ALA A 51 3.72 15.17 -14.80
C ALA A 51 3.53 16.64 -15.23
N GLY A 52 3.73 17.59 -14.32
CA GLY A 52 3.60 19.03 -14.55
C GLY A 52 2.28 19.67 -14.13
N GLU A 53 1.29 18.89 -13.71
CA GLU A 53 0.02 19.41 -13.19
C GLU A 53 -0.11 19.22 -11.67
N PRO A 54 -0.57 20.23 -10.91
CA PRO A 54 -0.85 20.07 -9.49
C PRO A 54 -1.78 18.88 -9.22
N PHE A 55 -1.46 18.10 -8.19
CA PHE A 55 -2.21 16.89 -7.82
C PHE A 55 -2.32 16.82 -6.31
N VAL A 56 -3.23 17.59 -5.76
CA VAL A 56 -3.42 17.74 -4.30
C VAL A 56 -4.46 16.76 -3.72
N GLU A 57 -4.57 15.57 -4.31
CA GLU A 57 -5.49 14.53 -3.79
C GLU A 57 -5.10 14.08 -2.38
N LYS A 58 -3.82 13.95 -2.11
CA LYS A 58 -3.28 13.52 -0.83
C LYS A 58 -2.17 14.43 -0.36
N PRO A 59 -2.03 14.65 0.97
CA PRO A 59 -0.94 15.42 1.54
C PRO A 59 0.44 14.77 1.34
N PRO A 60 1.54 15.54 1.47
CA PRO A 60 2.83 15.16 0.91
C PRO A 60 3.74 14.29 1.77
N LEU A 61 3.41 13.96 3.02
CA LEU A 61 4.34 13.31 3.96
C LEU A 61 5.00 12.05 3.39
N PHE A 62 4.19 11.18 2.77
CA PHE A 62 4.71 9.96 2.18
C PHE A 62 5.62 10.27 0.99
N TYR A 63 5.24 11.22 0.14
CA TYR A 63 6.04 11.63 -1.03
C TYR A 63 7.37 12.23 -0.62
N TRP A 64 7.39 13.09 0.44
CA TRP A 64 8.63 13.63 1.01
C TRP A 64 9.55 12.53 1.51
N THR A 65 9.00 11.59 2.30
CA THR A 65 9.79 10.47 2.83
C THR A 65 10.36 9.62 1.68
N ALA A 66 9.54 9.31 0.68
CA ALA A 66 9.96 8.53 -0.47
C ALA A 66 11.00 9.26 -1.33
N ALA A 67 10.86 10.58 -1.53
CA ALA A 67 11.85 11.40 -2.23
C ALA A 67 13.19 11.47 -1.47
N LEU A 68 13.16 11.55 -0.13
CA LEU A 68 14.38 11.51 0.69
C LEU A 68 15.11 10.18 0.55
N PHE A 69 14.39 9.03 0.62
CA PHE A 69 14.99 7.72 0.38
C PHE A 69 15.50 7.58 -1.06
N ALA A 70 14.72 8.00 -2.05
CA ALA A 70 15.12 7.96 -3.44
C ALA A 70 16.40 8.76 -3.68
N ASN A 71 16.48 9.99 -3.16
CA ASN A 71 17.68 10.82 -3.25
C ASN A 71 18.90 10.22 -2.55
N ALA A 72 18.70 9.59 -1.38
CA ALA A 72 19.80 9.01 -0.60
C ALA A 72 20.37 7.72 -1.21
N PHE A 73 19.56 6.95 -1.95
CA PHE A 73 19.94 5.62 -2.43
C PHE A 73 19.93 5.46 -3.97
N GLN A 74 19.72 6.53 -4.74
CA GLN A 74 19.65 6.49 -6.21
C GLN A 74 20.94 5.99 -6.88
N ASP A 75 22.09 6.13 -6.23
CA ASP A 75 23.37 5.63 -6.75
C ASP A 75 23.55 4.10 -6.56
N LEU A 76 22.72 3.49 -5.70
CA LEU A 76 22.78 2.07 -5.37
C LEU A 76 21.60 1.28 -5.94
N LEU A 77 20.45 1.93 -6.11
CA LEU A 77 19.19 1.31 -6.51
C LEU A 77 18.52 2.13 -7.62
N PRO A 78 17.71 1.49 -8.49
CA PRO A 78 16.79 2.23 -9.35
C PRO A 78 15.92 3.19 -8.51
N LEU A 79 15.64 4.37 -9.05
CA LEU A 79 14.99 5.46 -8.30
C LEU A 79 13.67 5.04 -7.64
N HIS A 80 12.87 4.25 -8.35
CA HIS A 80 11.60 3.74 -7.84
C HIS A 80 11.77 2.68 -6.73
N ASP A 81 12.81 1.85 -6.80
CA ASP A 81 13.16 0.88 -5.76
C ASP A 81 13.66 1.60 -4.50
N ALA A 82 14.51 2.62 -4.67
CA ALA A 82 14.97 3.47 -3.59
C ALA A 82 13.79 4.21 -2.91
N ALA A 83 12.83 4.71 -3.68
CA ALA A 83 11.61 5.33 -3.16
C ALA A 83 10.77 4.36 -2.31
N ARG A 84 10.68 3.05 -2.69
CA ARG A 84 9.94 2.02 -1.94
C ARG A 84 10.50 1.73 -0.56
N LEU A 85 11.73 2.14 -0.26
CA LEU A 85 12.26 2.07 1.11
C LEU A 85 11.40 2.87 2.11
N ALA A 86 10.69 3.91 1.65
CA ALA A 86 9.70 4.60 2.49
C ALA A 86 8.55 3.68 2.92
N SER A 87 8.08 2.80 2.03
CA SER A 87 7.07 1.80 2.40
C SER A 87 7.61 0.84 3.46
N ALA A 88 8.81 0.30 3.27
CA ALA A 88 9.47 -0.56 4.26
C ALA A 88 9.63 0.14 5.62
N PHE A 89 10.01 1.41 5.62
CA PHE A 89 10.14 2.23 6.82
C PHE A 89 8.80 2.36 7.57
N TYR A 90 7.73 2.76 6.90
CA TYR A 90 6.42 2.90 7.55
C TYR A 90 5.81 1.56 7.97
N VAL A 91 6.04 0.50 7.21
CA VAL A 91 5.65 -0.87 7.59
C VAL A 91 6.38 -1.29 8.87
N ALA A 92 7.69 -1.07 8.97
CA ALA A 92 8.47 -1.37 10.17
C ALA A 92 7.95 -0.58 11.38
N LEU A 93 7.62 0.71 11.22
CA LEU A 93 7.00 1.53 12.27
C LEU A 93 5.63 0.97 12.68
N THR A 94 4.79 0.59 11.72
CA THR A 94 3.46 0.01 11.99
C THR A 94 3.57 -1.26 12.84
N LEU A 95 4.46 -2.17 12.46
CA LEU A 95 4.70 -3.42 13.21
C LEU A 95 5.28 -3.13 14.60
N ALA A 96 6.22 -2.18 14.71
CA ALA A 96 6.81 -1.78 15.98
C ALA A 96 5.77 -1.15 16.92
N PHE A 97 4.94 -0.23 16.45
CA PHE A 97 3.89 0.39 17.28
C PHE A 97 2.80 -0.61 17.67
N THR A 98 2.45 -1.55 16.79
CA THR A 98 1.53 -2.65 17.10
C THR A 98 2.11 -3.56 18.19
N TYR A 99 3.41 -3.90 18.11
CA TYR A 99 4.13 -4.63 19.16
C TYR A 99 4.10 -3.87 20.48
N LEU A 100 4.44 -2.56 20.47
CA LEU A 100 4.49 -1.73 21.66
C LEU A 100 3.11 -1.55 22.30
N THR A 101 2.03 -1.54 21.53
CA THR A 101 0.66 -1.53 22.04
C THR A 101 0.32 -2.85 22.74
N ALA A 102 0.70 -3.98 22.14
CA ALA A 102 0.46 -5.30 22.71
C ALA A 102 1.34 -5.60 23.96
N LYS A 103 2.52 -4.95 24.06
CA LYS A 103 3.55 -5.27 25.06
C LYS A 103 3.06 -5.17 26.51
N ASP A 104 2.19 -4.24 26.78
CA ASP A 104 1.73 -3.96 28.14
C ASP A 104 0.49 -4.83 28.54
N TRP A 105 -0.04 -5.64 27.58
CA TRP A 105 -1.34 -6.31 27.75
C TRP A 105 -1.35 -7.80 27.38
N CYS A 106 -0.49 -8.24 26.45
CA CYS A 106 -0.48 -9.61 25.94
C CYS A 106 0.67 -10.42 26.56
N GLN A 107 0.43 -11.71 26.83
CA GLN A 107 1.46 -12.64 27.27
C GLN A 107 2.56 -12.81 26.22
N SER A 108 2.20 -12.77 24.94
CA SER A 108 3.13 -12.84 23.81
C SER A 108 2.95 -11.62 22.89
N PRO A 109 3.55 -10.47 23.22
CA PRO A 109 3.33 -9.21 22.45
C PRO A 109 3.72 -9.32 20.98
N ILE A 110 4.71 -10.16 20.65
CA ILE A 110 5.16 -10.39 19.27
C ILE A 110 4.05 -11.02 18.40
N ALA A 111 3.05 -11.63 19.00
CA ALA A 111 1.92 -12.21 18.25
C ALA A 111 1.16 -11.14 17.46
N ALA A 112 0.99 -9.93 18.00
CA ALA A 112 0.24 -8.86 17.33
C ALA A 112 0.86 -8.44 15.98
N PRO A 113 2.15 -8.04 15.89
CA PRO A 113 2.76 -7.74 14.59
C PRO A 113 2.86 -8.96 13.67
N LEU A 114 3.01 -10.19 14.18
CA LEU A 114 3.00 -11.39 13.34
C LEU A 114 1.63 -11.68 12.74
N VAL A 115 0.56 -11.47 13.51
CA VAL A 115 -0.82 -11.58 13.00
C VAL A 115 -1.09 -10.48 11.97
N LEU A 116 -0.64 -9.24 12.23
CA LEU A 116 -0.78 -8.13 11.27
C LEU A 116 -0.05 -8.42 9.95
N ALA A 117 1.23 -8.78 10.02
CA ALA A 117 2.02 -9.14 8.84
C ALA A 117 1.45 -10.35 8.10
N GLY A 118 0.83 -11.29 8.83
CA GLY A 118 0.17 -12.45 8.28
C GLY A 118 -1.19 -12.16 7.61
N CYS A 119 -1.77 -10.96 7.76
CA CYS A 119 -2.99 -10.59 7.07
C CYS A 119 -2.77 -10.48 5.56
N LEU A 120 -3.58 -11.21 4.76
CA LEU A 120 -3.41 -11.26 3.31
C LEU A 120 -3.55 -9.89 2.65
N GLY A 121 -4.46 -9.06 3.17
CA GLY A 121 -4.59 -7.67 2.70
C GLY A 121 -3.37 -6.81 3.00
N TYR A 122 -2.72 -7.00 4.15
CA TYR A 122 -1.48 -6.27 4.46
C TYR A 122 -0.32 -6.74 3.60
N LEU A 123 -0.16 -8.05 3.41
CA LEU A 123 0.84 -8.62 2.51
C LEU A 123 0.76 -7.98 1.11
N GLN A 124 -0.44 -7.88 0.55
CA GLN A 124 -0.65 -7.34 -0.80
C GLN A 124 -0.20 -5.87 -0.94
N HIS A 125 -0.31 -5.08 0.13
CA HIS A 125 -0.14 -3.63 0.05
C HIS A 125 1.12 -3.10 0.76
N ALA A 126 1.72 -3.86 1.68
CA ALA A 126 2.88 -3.42 2.45
C ALA A 126 4.12 -3.10 1.59
N HIS A 127 4.23 -3.74 0.42
CA HIS A 127 5.38 -3.62 -0.48
C HIS A 127 5.21 -2.53 -1.55
N GLN A 128 3.99 -2.00 -1.69
CA GLN A 128 3.67 -0.99 -2.70
C GLN A 128 4.08 0.41 -2.24
N LEU A 129 4.47 1.25 -3.18
CA LEU A 129 4.73 2.67 -2.96
C LEU A 129 3.40 3.43 -2.85
N ILE A 130 2.78 3.42 -1.68
CA ILE A 130 1.47 4.01 -1.41
C ILE A 130 1.40 4.75 -0.08
N THR A 131 0.64 5.82 -0.04
CA THR A 131 0.48 6.68 1.15
C THR A 131 -0.19 5.96 2.32
N ASP A 132 -0.90 4.87 2.04
CA ASP A 132 -1.60 4.06 3.04
C ASP A 132 -0.63 3.42 4.06
N ASN A 133 0.62 3.13 3.66
CA ASN A 133 1.64 2.62 4.59
C ASN A 133 1.97 3.65 5.68
N ALA A 134 2.05 4.95 5.35
CA ALA A 134 2.25 6.00 6.34
C ALA A 134 0.99 6.25 7.19
N LEU A 135 -0.21 6.14 6.60
CA LEU A 135 -1.47 6.17 7.34
C LEU A 135 -1.50 5.06 8.41
N MET A 136 -1.13 3.83 8.04
CA MET A 136 -1.06 2.69 8.95
C MET A 136 -0.13 2.96 10.15
N ALA A 137 1.05 3.53 9.90
CA ALA A 137 1.98 3.90 10.96
C ALA A 137 1.39 4.97 11.87
N GLY A 138 0.71 6.00 11.32
CA GLY A 138 0.00 7.02 12.09
C GLY A 138 -1.11 6.45 12.95
N ILE A 139 -1.93 5.56 12.41
CA ILE A 139 -3.00 4.86 13.15
C ILE A 139 -2.41 3.98 14.26
N ALA A 140 -1.39 3.18 13.98
CA ALA A 140 -0.75 2.33 14.99
C ALA A 140 -0.13 3.15 16.13
N LEU A 141 0.52 4.28 15.80
CA LEU A 141 1.06 5.20 16.81
C LEU A 141 -0.05 5.87 17.63
N GLY A 142 -1.15 6.28 16.99
CA GLY A 142 -2.32 6.84 17.66
C GLY A 142 -2.97 5.86 18.63
N LEU A 143 -3.13 4.59 18.23
CA LEU A 143 -3.66 3.54 19.11
C LEU A 143 -2.70 3.25 20.28
N LEU A 144 -1.39 3.26 20.06
CA LEU A 144 -0.40 3.20 21.15
C LEU A 144 -0.54 4.38 22.09
N GLY A 145 -0.78 5.59 21.55
CA GLY A 145 -1.04 6.80 22.33
C GLY A 145 -2.28 6.67 23.21
N LEU A 146 -3.37 6.15 22.67
CA LEU A 146 -4.60 5.86 23.43
C LEU A 146 -4.34 4.82 24.52
N ALA A 147 -3.73 3.67 24.16
CA ALA A 147 -3.44 2.59 25.10
C ALA A 147 -2.64 3.05 26.33
N ARG A 148 -1.71 4.01 26.14
CA ARG A 148 -0.85 4.56 27.19
C ARG A 148 -1.31 5.89 27.77
N SER A 149 -2.47 6.41 27.36
CA SER A 149 -2.95 7.76 27.71
C SER A 149 -1.87 8.82 27.44
N SER A 150 -1.11 8.66 26.34
CA SER A 150 -0.05 9.57 25.91
C SER A 150 -0.54 10.49 24.81
N GLY A 151 -0.80 11.75 25.17
CA GLY A 151 -1.24 12.75 24.20
C GLY A 151 -0.20 13.02 23.11
N LEU A 152 1.10 12.98 23.45
CA LEU A 152 2.16 13.18 22.46
C LEU A 152 2.10 12.12 21.34
N LEU A 153 1.98 10.84 21.70
CA LEU A 153 1.88 9.76 20.72
C LEU A 153 0.57 9.81 19.92
N LEU A 154 -0.55 10.13 20.60
CA LEU A 154 -1.85 10.29 19.95
C LEU A 154 -1.84 11.44 18.92
N GLY A 155 -1.39 12.62 19.33
CA GLY A 155 -1.36 13.81 18.48
C GLY A 155 -0.39 13.64 17.29
N THR A 156 0.82 13.08 17.53
CA THR A 156 1.78 12.79 16.47
C THR A 156 1.24 11.72 15.52
N GLY A 157 0.61 10.65 16.02
CA GLY A 157 -0.02 9.63 15.19
C GLY A 157 -1.15 10.19 14.31
N ALA A 158 -2.00 11.03 14.88
CA ALA A 158 -3.04 11.75 14.14
C ALA A 158 -2.44 12.70 13.08
N GLY A 159 -1.33 13.37 13.39
CA GLY A 159 -0.60 14.24 12.46
C GLY A 159 0.01 13.48 11.28
N ILE A 160 0.69 12.38 11.54
CA ILE A 160 1.20 11.48 10.47
C ILE A 160 0.05 11.01 9.59
N ALA A 161 -1.04 10.56 10.18
CA ALA A 161 -2.21 10.11 9.44
C ALA A 161 -2.85 11.22 8.60
N LEU A 162 -2.93 12.47 9.14
CA LEU A 162 -3.39 13.66 8.41
C LEU A 162 -2.54 13.92 7.17
N LEU A 163 -1.23 14.04 7.34
CA LEU A 163 -0.32 14.37 6.25
C LEU A 163 -0.05 13.19 5.30
N SER A 164 -0.66 12.01 5.56
CA SER A 164 -0.63 10.87 4.66
C SER A 164 -1.90 10.73 3.81
N LYS A 165 -3.08 10.97 4.41
CA LYS A 165 -4.36 10.69 3.73
C LYS A 165 -5.50 11.67 4.10
N GLY A 166 -5.16 12.86 4.60
CA GLY A 166 -6.14 13.88 4.95
C GLY A 166 -6.87 13.61 6.27
N LEU A 167 -8.09 14.15 6.38
CA LEU A 167 -8.84 14.18 7.64
C LEU A 167 -9.31 12.81 8.14
N LEU A 168 -9.30 11.77 7.31
CA LEU A 168 -9.79 10.45 7.67
C LEU A 168 -9.06 9.88 8.91
N GLY A 169 -7.73 9.89 8.91
CA GLY A 169 -6.94 9.31 10.00
C GLY A 169 -7.17 9.97 11.36
N PRO A 170 -7.02 11.30 11.49
CA PRO A 170 -7.37 12.02 12.73
C PRO A 170 -8.81 11.82 13.16
N GLY A 171 -9.77 11.78 12.21
CA GLY A 171 -11.18 11.50 12.49
C GLY A 171 -11.39 10.14 13.13
N LEU A 172 -10.79 9.09 12.58
CA LEU A 172 -10.87 7.72 13.11
C LEU A 172 -10.29 7.63 14.53
N LEU A 173 -9.11 8.23 14.78
CA LEU A 173 -8.49 8.25 16.10
C LEU A 173 -9.29 9.09 17.10
N GLY A 174 -9.79 10.27 16.68
CA GLY A 174 -10.60 11.15 17.52
C GLY A 174 -11.91 10.52 17.94
N LEU A 175 -12.65 9.93 16.99
CA LEU A 175 -13.90 9.19 17.30
C LEU A 175 -13.64 8.00 18.22
N THR A 176 -12.56 7.27 18.02
CA THR A 176 -12.14 6.20 18.92
C THR A 176 -11.86 6.74 20.32
N ALA A 177 -11.10 7.84 20.42
CA ALA A 177 -10.78 8.48 21.70
C ALA A 177 -12.04 8.89 22.47
N ILE A 178 -13.01 9.51 21.79
CA ILE A 178 -14.29 9.93 22.38
C ILE A 178 -15.10 8.70 22.80
N GLY A 179 -15.20 7.72 21.92
CA GLY A 179 -15.98 6.51 22.19
C GLY A 179 -15.46 5.68 23.38
N LEU A 180 -14.13 5.72 23.66
CA LEU A 180 -13.56 5.06 24.83
C LEU A 180 -14.14 5.58 26.15
N LEU A 181 -14.70 6.79 26.21
CA LEU A 181 -15.41 7.32 27.39
C LEU A 181 -16.68 6.53 27.73
N LEU A 182 -17.16 5.63 26.86
CA LEU A 182 -18.25 4.71 27.21
C LEU A 182 -17.83 3.74 28.32
N PHE A 183 -16.54 3.42 28.43
CA PHE A 183 -15.98 2.53 29.43
C PHE A 183 -15.42 3.33 30.63
N ARG A 184 -15.63 2.82 31.87
CA ARG A 184 -15.23 3.49 33.11
C ARG A 184 -13.72 3.68 33.22
N GLU A 185 -12.96 2.72 32.77
CA GLU A 185 -11.50 2.65 32.84
C GLU A 185 -10.86 3.85 32.13
N TRP A 186 -11.51 4.41 31.09
CA TRP A 186 -11.02 5.51 30.28
C TRP A 186 -11.47 6.89 30.77
N ARG A 187 -12.27 7.00 31.83
CA ARG A 187 -12.77 8.29 32.38
C ARG A 187 -11.82 8.92 33.37
N SER A 188 -10.50 8.61 33.30
CA SER A 188 -9.51 9.15 34.21
C SER A 188 -9.13 10.61 33.84
N ARG A 189 -8.75 11.41 34.87
CA ARG A 189 -8.23 12.77 34.63
C ARG A 189 -6.95 12.75 33.78
N ALA A 190 -6.13 11.72 33.89
CA ALA A 190 -4.92 11.56 33.08
C ALA A 190 -5.28 11.39 31.61
N TYR A 191 -6.27 10.52 31.29
CA TYR A 191 -6.75 10.32 29.93
C TYR A 191 -7.31 11.62 29.32
N LEU A 192 -8.16 12.35 30.05
CA LEU A 192 -8.73 13.62 29.56
C LEU A 192 -7.64 14.71 29.36
N ARG A 193 -6.65 14.78 30.25
CA ARG A 193 -5.50 15.70 30.08
C ARG A 193 -4.66 15.35 28.87
N SER A 194 -4.55 14.05 28.53
CA SER A 194 -3.80 13.63 27.35
C SER A 194 -4.38 14.20 26.05
N TRP A 195 -5.66 14.54 25.99
CA TRP A 195 -6.27 15.16 24.80
C TRP A 195 -5.78 16.56 24.54
N LEU A 196 -5.52 17.36 25.58
CA LEU A 196 -4.94 18.72 25.44
C LEU A 196 -3.50 18.61 24.89
N VAL A 197 -2.72 17.65 25.41
CA VAL A 197 -1.38 17.40 24.90
C VAL A 197 -1.44 16.85 23.48
N ALA A 198 -2.43 16.00 23.17
CA ALA A 198 -2.62 15.48 21.81
C ALA A 198 -2.95 16.59 20.81
N LEU A 199 -3.82 17.52 21.19
CA LEU A 199 -4.12 18.69 20.36
C LEU A 199 -2.85 19.53 20.11
N GLY A 200 -2.08 19.83 21.15
CA GLY A 200 -0.81 20.56 21.00
C GLY A 200 0.20 19.84 20.11
N ALA A 201 0.33 18.52 20.23
CA ALA A 201 1.21 17.71 19.39
C ALA A 201 0.70 17.57 17.95
N PHE A 202 -0.60 17.63 17.72
CA PHE A 202 -1.23 17.56 16.41
C PHE A 202 -1.14 18.87 15.62
N LEU A 203 -1.22 20.03 16.29
CA LEU A 203 -1.27 21.34 15.66
C LEU A 203 -0.16 21.62 14.64
N PRO A 204 1.14 21.33 14.89
CA PRO A 204 2.17 21.56 13.89
C PRO A 204 1.90 20.81 12.56
N TRP A 205 1.42 19.57 12.64
CA TRP A 205 1.07 18.76 11.47
C TRP A 205 -0.14 19.32 10.72
N ALA A 206 -1.13 19.81 11.48
CA ALA A 206 -2.36 20.35 10.92
C ALA A 206 -2.22 21.77 10.35
N LEU A 207 -1.17 22.51 10.73
CA LEU A 207 -1.03 23.92 10.37
C LEU A 207 0.11 24.17 9.37
N ILE A 208 1.28 23.55 9.52
CA ILE A 208 2.48 23.95 8.76
C ILE A 208 2.23 23.80 7.25
N TRP A 209 2.03 22.60 6.76
CA TRP A 209 1.85 22.37 5.32
C TRP A 209 0.53 22.94 4.79
N PRO A 210 -0.65 22.76 5.45
CA PRO A 210 -1.89 23.34 4.94
C PRO A 210 -1.85 24.87 4.85
N THR A 211 -1.23 25.56 5.83
CA THR A 211 -1.07 27.00 5.77
C THR A 211 -0.12 27.42 4.64
N ALA A 212 1.00 26.71 4.47
CA ALA A 212 1.92 26.98 3.37
C ALA A 212 1.24 26.80 2.01
N LEU A 213 0.43 25.73 1.84
CA LEU A 213 -0.36 25.50 0.63
C LEU A 213 -1.38 26.61 0.40
N TYR A 214 -2.09 27.06 1.46
CA TYR A 214 -3.07 28.15 1.37
C TYR A 214 -2.41 29.46 0.95
N LEU A 215 -1.26 29.81 1.54
CA LEU A 215 -0.51 31.01 1.20
C LEU A 215 0.05 30.98 -0.22
N HIS A 216 0.41 29.78 -0.70
CA HIS A 216 0.86 29.60 -2.08
C HIS A 216 -0.31 29.69 -3.08
N SER A 217 -1.41 29.00 -2.81
CA SER A 217 -2.61 28.98 -3.66
C SER A 217 -3.86 28.60 -2.84
N PRO A 218 -4.74 29.59 -2.55
CA PRO A 218 -6.02 29.33 -1.90
C PRO A 218 -6.90 28.32 -2.69
N THR A 219 -6.79 28.30 -4.02
CA THR A 219 -7.54 27.36 -4.89
C THR A 219 -7.09 25.92 -4.64
N LEU A 220 -5.78 25.65 -4.64
CA LEU A 220 -5.25 24.31 -4.37
C LEU A 220 -5.55 23.84 -2.95
N PHE A 221 -5.50 24.78 -1.97
CA PHE A 221 -5.92 24.47 -0.60
C PHE A 221 -7.40 24.08 -0.55
N HIS A 222 -8.28 24.83 -1.25
CA HIS A 222 -9.72 24.51 -1.31
C HIS A 222 -9.96 23.15 -1.97
N GLU A 223 -9.25 22.85 -3.06
CA GLU A 223 -9.32 21.55 -3.73
C GLU A 223 -8.91 20.42 -2.79
N TRP A 224 -7.76 20.56 -2.10
CA TRP A 224 -7.32 19.57 -1.13
C TRP A 224 -8.30 19.42 0.03
N PHE A 225 -8.65 20.52 0.69
CA PHE A 225 -9.39 20.48 1.96
C PHE A 225 -10.85 20.10 1.75
N TRP A 226 -11.54 20.73 0.79
CA TRP A 226 -12.97 20.50 0.59
C TRP A 226 -13.24 19.39 -0.41
N ALA A 227 -12.72 19.46 -1.63
CA ALA A 227 -13.07 18.51 -2.67
C ALA A 227 -12.51 17.10 -2.36
N ASN A 228 -11.23 17.02 -1.97
CA ASN A 228 -10.57 15.73 -1.75
C ASN A 228 -10.82 15.11 -0.36
N ASN A 229 -11.29 15.86 0.65
CA ASN A 229 -11.68 15.27 1.93
C ASN A 229 -13.22 15.12 2.03
N PHE A 230 -13.95 16.23 2.05
CA PHE A 230 -15.40 16.19 2.23
C PHE A 230 -16.15 15.74 0.96
N GLY A 231 -15.87 16.34 -0.19
CA GLY A 231 -16.56 16.03 -1.45
C GLY A 231 -16.35 14.57 -1.90
N ARG A 232 -15.16 14.01 -1.61
CA ARG A 232 -14.89 12.58 -1.89
C ARG A 232 -15.63 11.67 -0.90
N PHE A 233 -15.76 12.06 0.37
CA PHE A 233 -16.51 11.30 1.36
C PHE A 233 -18.02 11.30 1.09
N THR A 234 -18.58 12.45 0.72
CA THR A 234 -20.01 12.60 0.40
C THR A 234 -20.38 12.10 -1.01
N GLY A 235 -19.39 11.97 -1.90
CA GLY A 235 -19.61 11.61 -3.31
C GLY A 235 -19.82 12.79 -4.26
N GLU A 236 -19.86 14.02 -3.76
CA GLU A 236 -20.05 15.23 -4.58
C GLU A 236 -18.91 15.49 -5.58
N ALA A 237 -17.71 14.98 -5.27
CA ALA A 237 -16.55 15.12 -6.17
C ALA A 237 -16.63 14.24 -7.44
N GLY A 238 -17.68 13.44 -7.63
CA GLY A 238 -17.84 12.56 -8.79
C GLY A 238 -16.79 11.43 -8.92
N LEU A 239 -15.93 11.29 -7.91
CA LEU A 239 -14.82 10.33 -7.86
C LEU A 239 -15.22 9.04 -7.14
N GLY A 240 -16.51 8.88 -6.79
CA GLY A 240 -17.05 7.74 -6.07
C GLY A 240 -17.38 6.57 -6.98
N GLY A 241 -17.13 5.34 -6.51
CA GLY A 241 -17.67 4.12 -7.08
C GLY A 241 -19.15 3.91 -6.68
N VAL A 242 -19.69 2.73 -6.99
CA VAL A 242 -21.01 2.33 -6.49
C VAL A 242 -20.94 2.19 -4.96
N LEU A 243 -21.89 2.82 -4.27
CA LEU A 243 -22.03 2.73 -2.82
C LEU A 243 -22.34 1.28 -2.43
N ASP A 244 -21.43 0.61 -1.73
CA ASP A 244 -21.61 -0.73 -1.18
C ASP A 244 -21.22 -0.72 0.31
N HIS A 245 -22.19 -0.49 1.19
CA HIS A 245 -21.98 -0.49 2.64
C HIS A 245 -21.45 -1.83 3.18
N ALA A 246 -21.65 -2.93 2.46
CA ALA A 246 -21.17 -4.26 2.84
C ALA A 246 -19.77 -4.57 2.28
N HIS A 247 -19.18 -3.68 1.48
CA HIS A 247 -17.89 -3.90 0.80
C HIS A 247 -16.80 -4.39 1.76
N TYR A 248 -16.60 -3.66 2.87
CA TYR A 248 -15.54 -4.02 3.82
C TYR A 248 -15.87 -5.29 4.59
N ALA A 249 -17.13 -5.53 4.96
CA ALA A 249 -17.52 -6.77 5.61
C ALA A 249 -17.24 -8.00 4.72
N LYS A 250 -17.54 -7.91 3.42
CA LYS A 250 -17.21 -8.95 2.43
C LYS A 250 -15.70 -9.09 2.23
N ALA A 251 -15.00 -7.97 2.11
CA ALA A 251 -13.55 -7.97 1.89
C ALA A 251 -12.77 -8.56 3.09
N LEU A 252 -13.15 -8.23 4.32
CA LEU A 252 -12.48 -8.68 5.54
C LEU A 252 -12.41 -10.21 5.67
N VAL A 253 -13.31 -10.97 5.05
CA VAL A 253 -13.34 -12.43 5.09
C VAL A 253 -11.99 -13.03 4.65
N TRP A 254 -11.39 -12.49 3.59
CA TRP A 254 -10.07 -12.93 3.11
C TRP A 254 -8.96 -11.94 3.51
N PHE A 255 -9.24 -10.64 3.44
CA PHE A 255 -8.30 -9.55 3.62
C PHE A 255 -7.66 -9.54 5.02
N ALA A 256 -8.45 -9.86 6.05
CA ALA A 256 -8.01 -9.86 7.44
C ALA A 256 -7.71 -11.26 8.01
N LEU A 257 -7.57 -12.29 7.17
CA LEU A 257 -7.08 -13.59 7.64
C LEU A 257 -5.59 -13.48 8.00
N PRO A 258 -5.16 -13.98 9.18
CA PRO A 258 -5.89 -14.77 10.17
C PRO A 258 -6.50 -13.93 11.32
N ALA A 259 -6.42 -12.59 11.27
CA ALA A 259 -6.72 -11.71 12.41
C ALA A 259 -8.20 -11.78 12.85
N TRP A 260 -9.16 -11.75 11.90
CA TRP A 260 -10.57 -11.65 12.26
C TRP A 260 -11.14 -12.88 13.02
N PRO A 261 -10.85 -14.16 12.67
CA PRO A 261 -11.34 -15.28 13.46
C PRO A 261 -10.70 -15.32 14.84
N LEU A 262 -9.42 -14.94 14.95
CA LEU A 262 -8.74 -14.82 16.23
C LEU A 262 -9.33 -13.66 17.07
N ALA A 263 -9.68 -12.54 16.45
CA ALA A 263 -10.38 -11.43 17.12
C ALA A 263 -11.74 -11.87 17.66
N GLY A 264 -12.48 -12.70 16.92
CA GLY A 264 -13.73 -13.30 17.40
C GLY A 264 -13.54 -14.13 18.68
N LEU A 265 -12.45 -14.90 18.77
CA LEU A 265 -12.10 -15.64 19.99
C LEU A 265 -11.78 -14.72 21.17
N ALA A 266 -11.03 -13.62 20.92
CA ALA A 266 -10.75 -12.63 21.95
C ALA A 266 -12.03 -12.05 22.54
N LEU A 267 -12.96 -11.63 21.68
CA LEU A 267 -14.26 -11.07 22.09
C LEU A 267 -15.11 -12.08 22.86
N TRP A 268 -15.11 -13.33 22.42
CA TRP A 268 -15.85 -14.41 23.08
C TRP A 268 -15.38 -14.67 24.51
N HIS A 269 -14.06 -14.66 24.74
CA HIS A 269 -13.47 -14.99 26.05
C HIS A 269 -13.40 -13.76 26.97
N ASP A 270 -12.94 -12.62 26.47
CA ASP A 270 -12.71 -11.40 27.27
C ASP A 270 -14.00 -10.62 27.55
N ARG A 271 -14.94 -10.61 26.58
CA ARG A 271 -16.23 -9.90 26.70
C ARG A 271 -16.09 -8.42 27.06
N LEU A 272 -15.11 -7.75 26.47
CA LEU A 272 -14.80 -6.33 26.69
C LEU A 272 -14.39 -5.99 28.15
N ARG A 273 -13.78 -6.91 28.85
CA ARG A 273 -13.31 -6.67 30.22
C ARG A 273 -11.96 -5.98 30.27
N SER A 274 -11.04 -6.33 29.38
CA SER A 274 -9.71 -5.73 29.34
C SER A 274 -9.69 -4.43 28.55
N PRO A 275 -8.92 -3.40 28.98
CA PRO A 275 -8.82 -2.13 28.27
C PRO A 275 -8.29 -2.27 26.83
N LEU A 276 -7.39 -3.23 26.57
CA LEU A 276 -6.90 -3.46 25.21
C LEU A 276 -8.00 -3.97 24.28
N VAL A 277 -8.86 -4.91 24.76
CA VAL A 277 -9.98 -5.43 23.97
C VAL A 277 -11.03 -4.35 23.76
N GLN A 278 -11.29 -3.49 24.75
CA GLN A 278 -12.17 -2.31 24.61
C GLN A 278 -11.63 -1.36 23.52
N LEU A 279 -10.36 -0.96 23.62
CA LEU A 279 -9.70 -0.07 22.67
C LEU A 279 -9.75 -0.63 21.23
N ALA A 280 -9.28 -1.87 21.06
CA ALA A 280 -9.17 -2.47 19.74
C ALA A 280 -10.54 -2.74 19.12
N THR A 281 -11.52 -3.19 19.91
CA THR A 281 -12.90 -3.41 19.42
C THR A 281 -13.54 -2.10 18.99
N LEU A 282 -13.44 -1.06 19.83
CA LEU A 282 -14.03 0.23 19.51
C LEU A 282 -13.35 0.88 18.29
N ALA A 283 -12.02 0.83 18.21
CA ALA A 283 -11.29 1.30 17.05
C ALA A 283 -11.75 0.59 15.77
N PHE A 284 -11.85 -0.74 15.80
CA PHE A 284 -12.35 -1.53 14.68
C PHE A 284 -13.77 -1.12 14.26
N VAL A 285 -14.69 -1.02 15.23
CA VAL A 285 -16.10 -0.67 14.96
C VAL A 285 -16.21 0.75 14.39
N VAL A 286 -15.52 1.73 14.98
CA VAL A 286 -15.49 3.11 14.48
C VAL A 286 -14.94 3.17 13.06
N MET A 287 -13.80 2.53 12.81
CA MET A 287 -13.18 2.50 11.49
C MET A 287 -14.09 1.83 10.46
N LEU A 288 -14.67 0.69 10.80
CA LEU A 288 -15.59 -0.03 9.90
C LEU A 288 -16.83 0.82 9.59
N ALA A 289 -17.43 1.45 10.58
CA ALA A 289 -18.62 2.28 10.42
C ALA A 289 -18.32 3.51 9.52
N VAL A 290 -17.23 4.24 9.79
CA VAL A 290 -16.85 5.42 9.00
C VAL A 290 -16.52 5.05 7.57
N LEU A 291 -15.74 3.99 7.36
CA LEU A 291 -15.36 3.55 6.01
C LEU A 291 -16.56 3.02 5.22
N SER A 292 -17.48 2.31 5.87
CA SER A 292 -18.71 1.79 5.24
C SER A 292 -19.74 2.89 4.93
N ALA A 293 -19.62 4.06 5.57
CA ALA A 293 -20.45 5.23 5.29
C ALA A 293 -19.91 6.09 4.13
N ALA A 294 -18.65 5.90 3.73
CA ALA A 294 -18.04 6.67 2.64
C ALA A 294 -18.59 6.24 1.28
N SER A 295 -18.77 7.20 0.36
CA SER A 295 -19.32 6.97 -0.97
C SER A 295 -18.42 6.17 -1.92
N ALA A 296 -17.10 6.12 -1.65
CA ALA A 296 -16.11 5.42 -2.47
C ALA A 296 -15.49 4.27 -1.67
N ALA A 297 -15.89 3.03 -1.94
CA ALA A 297 -15.32 1.85 -1.32
C ALA A 297 -14.22 1.23 -2.19
N ARG A 298 -13.00 1.14 -1.64
CA ARG A 298 -11.87 0.39 -2.24
C ARG A 298 -11.29 -0.52 -1.16
N THR A 299 -10.95 -1.76 -1.50
CA THR A 299 -10.40 -2.73 -0.55
C THR A 299 -9.15 -2.22 0.17
N LEU A 300 -8.31 -1.46 -0.52
CA LEU A 300 -7.13 -0.78 0.02
C LEU A 300 -7.46 0.10 1.23
N TYR A 301 -8.60 0.79 1.24
CA TYR A 301 -9.00 1.68 2.34
C TYR A 301 -9.34 0.91 3.63
N GLY A 302 -9.49 -0.41 3.55
CA GLY A 302 -9.68 -1.30 4.70
C GLY A 302 -8.41 -1.58 5.52
N LEU A 303 -7.22 -1.15 5.06
CA LEU A 303 -5.95 -1.40 5.76
C LEU A 303 -5.96 -0.98 7.24
N PRO A 304 -6.47 0.21 7.63
CA PRO A 304 -6.50 0.63 9.03
C PRO A 304 -7.25 -0.33 9.96
N LEU A 305 -8.23 -1.10 9.44
CA LEU A 305 -8.98 -2.10 10.21
C LEU A 305 -8.10 -3.25 10.71
N LEU A 306 -6.97 -3.50 10.03
CA LEU A 306 -6.10 -4.63 10.34
C LEU A 306 -5.32 -4.44 11.65
N VAL A 307 -4.97 -3.21 12.02
CA VAL A 307 -4.22 -2.94 13.27
C VAL A 307 -5.03 -3.35 14.51
N PRO A 308 -6.27 -2.85 14.71
CA PRO A 308 -7.06 -3.27 15.84
C PRO A 308 -7.43 -4.77 15.79
N LEU A 309 -7.69 -5.34 14.61
CA LEU A 309 -7.94 -6.78 14.48
C LEU A 309 -6.72 -7.62 14.85
N ALA A 310 -5.51 -7.18 14.53
CA ALA A 310 -4.29 -7.88 14.90
C ALA A 310 -4.02 -7.82 16.41
N LEU A 311 -4.33 -6.72 17.07
CA LEU A 311 -4.27 -6.59 18.53
C LEU A 311 -5.27 -7.57 19.20
N LEU A 312 -6.52 -7.61 18.75
CA LEU A 312 -7.50 -8.58 19.19
C LEU A 312 -7.05 -10.02 18.88
N GLY A 313 -6.49 -10.24 17.68
CA GLY A 313 -5.99 -11.54 17.26
C GLY A 313 -4.89 -12.06 18.18
N ALA A 314 -4.00 -11.19 18.68
CA ALA A 314 -2.98 -11.56 19.64
C ALA A 314 -3.57 -12.04 20.99
N VAL A 315 -4.60 -11.34 21.47
CA VAL A 315 -5.35 -11.77 22.68
C VAL A 315 -6.07 -13.10 22.42
N GLY A 316 -6.72 -13.26 21.26
CA GLY A 316 -7.43 -14.49 20.89
C GLY A 316 -6.52 -15.72 20.78
N LEU A 317 -5.25 -15.53 20.42
CA LEU A 317 -4.25 -16.61 20.38
C LEU A 317 -3.95 -17.19 21.76
N GLU A 318 -4.15 -16.45 22.85
CA GLU A 318 -3.94 -16.93 24.22
C GLU A 318 -4.95 -18.00 24.62
N SER A 319 -6.10 -18.04 23.95
CA SER A 319 -7.19 -18.98 24.21
C SER A 319 -7.63 -19.78 22.97
N VAL A 320 -6.73 -19.90 21.98
CA VAL A 320 -7.08 -20.57 20.71
C VAL A 320 -7.39 -22.06 20.94
N PRO A 321 -8.57 -22.55 20.50
CA PRO A 321 -8.91 -23.95 20.58
C PRO A 321 -7.98 -24.82 19.71
N ARG A 322 -7.74 -26.06 20.14
CA ARG A 322 -6.82 -26.99 19.43
C ARG A 322 -7.21 -27.19 17.96
N TRP A 323 -8.50 -27.25 17.64
CA TRP A 323 -8.95 -27.43 16.28
C TRP A 323 -8.69 -26.19 15.39
N VAL A 324 -8.82 -24.96 15.92
CA VAL A 324 -8.47 -23.74 15.19
C VAL A 324 -6.96 -23.67 14.98
N ALA A 325 -6.17 -23.96 16.03
CA ALA A 325 -4.71 -24.02 15.93
C ALA A 325 -4.27 -25.06 14.88
N TRP A 326 -4.95 -26.22 14.81
CA TRP A 326 -4.69 -27.24 13.80
C TRP A 326 -5.05 -26.74 12.39
N LEU A 327 -6.21 -26.11 12.18
CA LEU A 327 -6.59 -25.53 10.87
C LEU A 327 -5.58 -24.48 10.39
N LEU A 328 -5.16 -23.57 11.26
CA LEU A 328 -4.13 -22.58 10.94
C LEU A 328 -2.80 -23.25 10.62
N HIS A 329 -2.45 -24.32 11.32
CA HIS A 329 -1.24 -25.09 11.03
C HIS A 329 -1.31 -25.77 9.65
N VAL A 330 -2.39 -26.47 9.36
CA VAL A 330 -2.60 -27.14 8.06
C VAL A 330 -2.55 -26.12 6.91
N ALA A 331 -3.25 -25.00 7.05
CA ALA A 331 -3.21 -23.95 6.03
C ALA A 331 -1.80 -23.36 5.83
N ALA A 332 -1.05 -23.13 6.91
CA ALA A 332 0.29 -22.56 6.88
C ALA A 332 1.37 -23.52 6.35
N VAL A 333 1.25 -24.81 6.62
CA VAL A 333 2.27 -25.81 6.27
C VAL A 333 1.87 -26.55 5.01
N GLU A 334 0.71 -27.20 5.01
CA GLU A 334 0.28 -28.05 3.89
C GLU A 334 -0.28 -27.21 2.75
N GLY A 335 -1.20 -26.28 3.05
CA GLY A 335 -1.79 -25.39 2.03
C GLY A 335 -0.75 -24.51 1.35
N ALA A 336 0.07 -23.79 2.14
CA ALA A 336 1.14 -22.97 1.59
C ALA A 336 2.23 -23.83 0.90
N GLY A 337 2.52 -25.03 1.41
CA GLY A 337 3.46 -25.97 0.80
C GLY A 337 3.01 -26.43 -0.58
N VAL A 338 1.73 -26.77 -0.74
CA VAL A 338 1.17 -27.13 -2.06
C VAL A 338 1.25 -25.94 -3.03
N LEU A 339 0.88 -24.73 -2.59
CA LEU A 339 0.99 -23.54 -3.43
C LEU A 339 2.45 -23.23 -3.78
N GLY A 340 3.37 -23.34 -2.82
CA GLY A 340 4.80 -23.18 -3.05
C GLY A 340 5.36 -24.19 -4.05
N LEU A 341 4.96 -25.45 -3.94
CA LEU A 341 5.34 -26.50 -4.90
C LEU A 341 4.81 -26.18 -6.30
N LEU A 342 3.56 -25.73 -6.41
CA LEU A 342 2.98 -25.33 -7.70
C LEU A 342 3.72 -24.14 -8.32
N LEU A 343 4.13 -23.15 -7.51
CA LEU A 343 4.93 -22.03 -7.99
C LEU A 343 6.32 -22.47 -8.47
N TRP A 344 6.99 -23.37 -7.75
CA TRP A 344 8.26 -23.95 -8.17
C TRP A 344 8.13 -24.76 -9.47
N LEU A 345 7.17 -25.69 -9.54
CA LEU A 345 6.95 -26.52 -10.73
C LEU A 345 6.54 -25.69 -11.94
N GLY A 346 5.67 -24.70 -11.75
CA GLY A 346 5.26 -23.79 -12.83
C GLY A 346 6.44 -22.98 -13.38
N TRP A 347 7.31 -22.46 -12.50
CA TRP A 347 8.51 -21.73 -12.92
C TRP A 347 9.52 -22.63 -13.65
N LEU A 348 9.76 -23.86 -13.16
CA LEU A 348 10.61 -24.83 -13.84
C LEU A 348 10.05 -25.24 -15.20
N ALA A 349 8.74 -25.42 -15.31
CA ALA A 349 8.07 -25.71 -16.57
C ALA A 349 8.24 -24.56 -17.57
N LEU A 350 8.09 -23.30 -17.10
CA LEU A 350 8.30 -22.12 -17.93
C LEU A 350 9.74 -22.04 -18.46
N LEU A 351 10.74 -22.33 -17.61
CA LEU A 351 12.15 -22.42 -18.02
C LEU A 351 12.42 -23.54 -19.03
N ALA A 352 11.69 -24.64 -18.95
CA ALA A 352 11.78 -25.74 -19.89
C ALA A 352 11.05 -25.46 -21.23
N GLY A 353 10.50 -24.26 -21.40
CA GLY A 353 9.77 -23.87 -22.61
C GLY A 353 8.33 -24.39 -22.67
N TRP A 354 7.81 -24.92 -21.57
CA TRP A 354 6.42 -25.36 -21.46
C TRP A 354 5.58 -24.32 -20.73
N ALA A 355 4.94 -23.44 -21.49
CA ALA A 355 4.06 -22.42 -20.97
C ALA A 355 2.59 -22.79 -21.24
N PRO A 356 1.74 -22.95 -20.21
CA PRO A 356 0.30 -23.01 -20.40
C PRO A 356 -0.22 -21.76 -21.10
N ALA A 357 -1.25 -21.91 -21.96
CA ALA A 357 -1.77 -20.84 -22.79
C ALA A 357 -2.18 -19.55 -22.00
N PHE A 358 -2.64 -19.70 -20.76
CA PHE A 358 -2.99 -18.54 -19.94
C PHE A 358 -1.77 -17.72 -19.48
N LEU A 359 -0.61 -18.34 -19.29
CA LEU A 359 0.62 -17.62 -18.96
C LEU A 359 1.14 -16.84 -20.16
N GLU A 360 1.09 -17.43 -21.35
CA GLU A 360 1.46 -16.76 -22.60
C GLU A 360 0.47 -15.62 -22.92
N ALA A 361 -0.83 -15.82 -22.72
CA ALA A 361 -1.83 -14.78 -22.94
C ALA A 361 -1.66 -13.58 -21.99
N TYR A 362 -1.20 -13.81 -20.76
CA TYR A 362 -0.99 -12.74 -19.78
C TYR A 362 0.29 -11.95 -20.03
N SER A 363 1.36 -12.60 -20.47
CA SER A 363 2.67 -11.98 -20.71
C SER A 363 3.28 -12.51 -22.02
N PRO A 364 2.69 -12.12 -23.18
CA PRO A 364 3.15 -12.60 -24.49
C PRO A 364 4.60 -12.27 -24.77
N GLY A 365 5.34 -13.24 -25.30
CA GLY A 365 6.74 -13.05 -25.68
C GLY A 365 7.72 -12.96 -24.51
N PHE A 366 7.30 -13.28 -23.28
CA PHE A 366 8.22 -13.34 -22.14
C PHE A 366 9.20 -14.50 -22.29
N ALA A 367 10.51 -14.20 -22.21
CA ALA A 367 11.59 -15.18 -22.21
C ALA A 367 12.12 -15.33 -20.77
N PRO A 368 11.90 -16.48 -20.10
CA PRO A 368 12.35 -16.69 -18.74
C PRO A 368 13.87 -16.79 -18.66
N THR A 369 14.45 -16.17 -17.64
CA THR A 369 15.88 -16.22 -17.32
C THR A 369 16.07 -16.66 -15.87
N ILE A 370 17.23 -17.25 -15.58
CA ILE A 370 17.60 -17.58 -14.20
C ILE A 370 18.38 -16.43 -13.62
N GLU A 371 17.74 -15.68 -12.71
CA GLU A 371 18.38 -14.64 -11.93
C GLU A 371 18.95 -15.24 -10.63
N PRO A 372 20.30 -15.28 -10.44
CA PRO A 372 20.90 -15.97 -9.29
C PRO A 372 20.43 -15.45 -7.93
N VAL A 373 20.20 -14.13 -7.80
CA VAL A 373 19.74 -13.50 -6.56
C VAL A 373 18.31 -13.90 -6.27
N ALA A 374 17.43 -13.90 -7.27
CA ALA A 374 16.04 -14.33 -7.14
C ALA A 374 15.95 -15.81 -6.76
N LEU A 375 16.76 -16.67 -7.39
CA LEU A 375 16.83 -18.08 -7.05
C LEU A 375 17.31 -18.31 -5.61
N ALA A 376 18.37 -17.62 -5.19
CA ALA A 376 18.89 -17.70 -3.82
C ALA A 376 17.82 -17.23 -2.79
N ALA A 377 17.10 -16.16 -3.08
CA ALA A 377 16.01 -15.67 -2.24
C ALA A 377 14.86 -16.67 -2.17
N ALA A 378 14.46 -17.27 -3.29
CA ALA A 378 13.42 -18.31 -3.35
C ALA A 378 13.80 -19.55 -2.52
N LEU A 379 15.04 -20.00 -2.60
CA LEU A 379 15.57 -21.10 -1.79
C LEU A 379 15.60 -20.73 -0.30
N ALA A 380 16.02 -19.52 0.05
CA ALA A 380 16.05 -19.03 1.44
C ALA A 380 14.64 -18.96 2.05
N VAL A 381 13.66 -18.43 1.33
CA VAL A 381 12.25 -18.39 1.76
C VAL A 381 11.69 -19.80 1.95
N THR A 382 11.99 -20.72 1.03
CA THR A 382 11.59 -22.13 1.13
C THR A 382 12.22 -22.79 2.36
N ALA A 383 13.50 -22.56 2.62
CA ALA A 383 14.19 -23.09 3.80
C ALA A 383 13.62 -22.53 5.11
N LEU A 384 13.29 -21.23 5.15
CA LEU A 384 12.63 -20.59 6.30
C LEU A 384 11.24 -21.18 6.56
N TRP A 385 10.46 -21.43 5.52
CA TRP A 385 9.18 -22.09 5.66
C TRP A 385 9.35 -23.53 6.17
N LEU A 386 10.27 -24.31 5.66
CA LEU A 386 10.59 -25.66 6.16
C LEU A 386 11.03 -25.65 7.63
N TYR A 387 11.72 -24.59 8.08
CA TYR A 387 12.11 -24.43 9.48
C TYR A 387 10.95 -23.98 10.38
N SER A 388 9.92 -23.35 9.83
CA SER A 388 8.88 -22.63 10.57
C SER A 388 8.04 -23.50 11.49
N TRP A 389 7.94 -24.82 11.24
CA TRP A 389 7.20 -25.72 12.13
C TRP A 389 7.77 -25.79 13.56
N ARG A 390 9.00 -25.32 13.77
CA ARG A 390 9.63 -25.14 15.10
C ARG A 390 9.25 -23.81 15.76
N LEU A 391 8.54 -22.93 15.07
CA LEU A 391 8.15 -21.62 15.54
C LEU A 391 6.73 -21.64 16.14
N SER A 392 6.33 -20.51 16.75
CA SER A 392 4.96 -20.31 17.24
C SER A 392 3.93 -20.32 16.10
N LEU A 393 2.68 -20.58 16.43
CA LEU A 393 1.59 -20.65 15.45
C LEU A 393 1.49 -19.40 14.56
N PRO A 394 1.50 -18.14 15.09
CA PRO A 394 1.45 -16.96 14.21
C PRO A 394 2.70 -16.80 13.33
N ALA A 395 3.88 -17.18 13.82
CA ALA A 395 5.10 -17.17 13.00
C ALA A 395 5.06 -18.23 11.91
N ARG A 396 4.45 -19.38 12.17
CA ARG A 396 4.24 -20.45 11.20
C ARG A 396 3.28 -20.02 10.08
N TRP A 397 2.18 -19.38 10.46
CA TRP A 397 1.27 -18.76 9.51
C TRP A 397 1.98 -17.74 8.61
N LEU A 398 2.72 -16.81 9.23
CA LEU A 398 3.49 -15.81 8.51
C LEU A 398 4.49 -16.46 7.54
N ALA A 399 5.16 -17.55 7.94
CA ALA A 399 6.10 -18.26 7.07
C ALA A 399 5.42 -18.90 5.86
N GLY A 400 4.21 -19.44 6.02
CA GLY A 400 3.41 -19.98 4.91
C GLY A 400 3.03 -18.88 3.91
N VAL A 401 2.55 -17.76 4.40
CA VAL A 401 2.22 -16.58 3.57
C VAL A 401 3.48 -16.04 2.88
N THR A 402 4.61 -15.98 3.61
CA THR A 402 5.91 -15.53 3.09
C THR A 402 6.44 -16.47 2.01
N LEU A 403 6.24 -17.78 2.12
CA LEU A 403 6.62 -18.73 1.07
C LEU A 403 5.94 -18.39 -0.26
N VAL A 404 4.62 -18.30 -0.24
CA VAL A 404 3.85 -18.03 -1.47
C VAL A 404 4.20 -16.67 -2.06
N TRP A 405 4.23 -15.61 -1.23
CA TRP A 405 4.61 -14.26 -1.65
C TRP A 405 6.04 -14.18 -2.14
N GLY A 406 6.98 -14.73 -1.36
CA GLY A 406 8.40 -14.69 -1.70
C GLY A 406 8.70 -15.38 -3.01
N LEU A 407 8.11 -16.56 -3.29
CA LEU A 407 8.25 -17.23 -4.59
C LEU A 407 7.63 -16.43 -5.73
N ALA A 408 6.46 -15.83 -5.51
CA ALA A 408 5.81 -14.96 -6.50
C ALA A 408 6.65 -13.70 -6.80
N MET A 409 7.23 -13.08 -5.78
CA MET A 409 7.98 -11.82 -5.90
C MET A 409 9.51 -12.02 -6.06
N THR A 410 9.95 -13.22 -6.36
CA THR A 410 11.33 -13.53 -6.77
C THR A 410 11.32 -14.24 -8.13
N LEU A 411 10.86 -15.47 -8.19
CA LEU A 411 10.90 -16.28 -9.42
C LEU A 411 9.95 -15.77 -10.51
N TRP A 412 8.76 -15.30 -10.12
CA TRP A 412 7.71 -14.86 -11.04
C TRP A 412 7.67 -13.36 -11.25
N LEU A 413 8.48 -12.59 -10.50
CA LEU A 413 8.50 -11.14 -10.61
C LEU A 413 8.85 -10.63 -12.02
N PRO A 414 9.86 -11.17 -12.74
CA PRO A 414 10.16 -10.73 -14.10
C PRO A 414 9.01 -10.95 -15.08
N TRP A 415 8.28 -12.06 -14.92
CA TRP A 415 7.10 -12.35 -15.74
C TRP A 415 5.94 -11.39 -15.45
N LEU A 416 5.71 -11.07 -14.17
CA LEU A 416 4.70 -10.10 -13.75
C LEU A 416 5.07 -8.69 -14.23
N ASP A 417 6.33 -8.30 -14.08
CA ASP A 417 6.79 -6.97 -14.46
C ASP A 417 6.76 -6.76 -15.97
N HIS A 418 7.13 -7.77 -16.77
CA HIS A 418 7.01 -7.72 -18.22
C HIS A 418 5.58 -7.37 -18.68
N ALA A 419 4.56 -7.95 -18.06
CA ALA A 419 3.15 -7.66 -18.39
C ALA A 419 2.65 -6.31 -17.84
N LYS A 420 3.16 -5.88 -16.67
CA LYS A 420 2.61 -4.72 -15.95
C LYS A 420 3.37 -3.41 -16.19
N SER A 421 4.64 -3.48 -16.56
CA SER A 421 5.49 -2.32 -16.78
C SER A 421 5.07 -1.53 -18.03
N TYR A 422 5.19 -0.21 -17.94
CA TYR A 422 5.05 0.69 -19.09
C TYR A 422 6.38 0.87 -19.86
N ARG A 423 7.49 0.40 -19.31
CA ARG A 423 8.84 0.61 -19.88
C ARG A 423 8.94 0.13 -21.32
N GLY A 424 8.44 -1.08 -21.60
CA GLY A 424 8.52 -1.69 -22.94
C GLY A 424 7.77 -0.88 -23.99
N VAL A 425 6.52 -0.55 -23.76
CA VAL A 425 5.68 0.20 -24.69
C VAL A 425 6.20 1.63 -24.88
N ILE A 426 6.71 2.27 -23.82
CA ILE A 426 7.30 3.61 -23.92
C ILE A 426 8.63 3.58 -24.68
N ALA A 427 9.49 2.60 -24.44
CA ALA A 427 10.74 2.44 -25.17
C ALA A 427 10.50 2.21 -26.67
N ASP A 428 9.48 1.44 -27.02
CA ASP A 428 9.10 1.22 -28.42
C ASP A 428 8.60 2.52 -29.09
N MET A 429 7.73 3.27 -28.42
CA MET A 429 7.31 4.59 -28.89
C MET A 429 8.49 5.55 -29.12
N GLN A 430 9.49 5.54 -28.21
CA GLN A 430 10.66 6.42 -28.33
C GLN A 430 11.56 6.13 -29.53
N ARG A 431 11.46 4.95 -30.15
CA ARG A 431 12.18 4.64 -31.40
C ARG A 431 11.67 5.43 -32.59
N VAL A 432 10.39 5.81 -32.55
CA VAL A 432 9.72 6.56 -33.62
C VAL A 432 9.76 8.07 -33.33
N ARG A 433 9.63 8.45 -32.06
CA ARG A 433 9.61 9.86 -31.65
C ARG A 433 11.03 10.45 -31.63
N PRO A 434 11.30 11.62 -32.25
CA PRO A 434 12.55 12.33 -32.10
C PRO A 434 12.82 12.71 -30.64
N LYS A 435 14.07 12.53 -30.17
CA LYS A 435 14.46 12.90 -28.80
C LYS A 435 14.19 14.37 -28.54
N GLY A 436 13.57 14.68 -27.40
CA GLY A 436 13.26 16.06 -26.98
C GLY A 436 12.09 16.71 -27.71
N ALA A 437 11.44 16.00 -28.65
CA ALA A 437 10.26 16.55 -29.34
C ALA A 437 9.12 16.78 -28.33
N CYS A 438 8.44 17.94 -28.47
CA CYS A 438 7.23 18.24 -27.71
C CYS A 438 6.12 17.27 -28.10
N VAL A 439 5.42 16.73 -27.10
CA VAL A 439 4.30 15.78 -27.26
C VAL A 439 3.11 16.29 -26.46
N ALA A 440 2.03 16.63 -27.15
CA ALA A 440 0.73 16.83 -26.50
C ALA A 440 0.13 15.48 -26.10
N THR A 441 -0.68 15.46 -25.06
CA THR A 441 -1.30 14.23 -24.57
C THR A 441 -2.81 14.36 -24.51
N ARG A 442 -3.53 13.25 -24.83
CA ARG A 442 -4.99 13.18 -24.75
C ARG A 442 -5.43 11.85 -24.15
N GLY A 443 -6.28 11.90 -23.12
CA GLY A 443 -6.88 10.70 -22.51
C GLY A 443 -5.95 9.88 -21.61
N LEU A 444 -4.73 10.31 -21.33
CA LEU A 444 -3.85 9.63 -20.39
C LEU A 444 -4.39 9.72 -18.96
N THR A 445 -4.48 8.59 -18.30
CA THR A 445 -4.79 8.48 -16.87
C THR A 445 -3.56 8.84 -16.00
N GLU A 446 -3.77 9.05 -14.71
CA GLU A 446 -2.71 9.41 -13.76
C GLU A 446 -1.49 8.45 -13.80
N PRO A 447 -1.66 7.11 -13.74
CA PRO A 447 -0.54 6.18 -13.84
C PRO A 447 0.24 6.30 -15.15
N GLN A 448 -0.48 6.52 -16.25
CA GLN A 448 0.11 6.66 -17.57
C GLN A 448 0.90 7.97 -17.66
N ARG A 449 0.32 9.12 -17.24
CA ARG A 449 1.02 10.40 -17.18
C ARG A 449 2.32 10.31 -16.38
N ALA A 450 2.27 9.65 -15.22
CA ALA A 450 3.45 9.41 -14.38
C ALA A 450 4.55 8.64 -15.11
N MET A 451 4.21 7.52 -15.74
CA MET A 451 5.19 6.65 -16.38
C MET A 451 5.72 7.24 -17.69
N PHE A 452 4.89 7.92 -18.49
CA PHE A 452 5.35 8.64 -19.67
C PHE A 452 6.24 9.84 -19.32
N HIS A 453 5.98 10.52 -18.19
CA HIS A 453 6.89 11.55 -17.68
C HIS A 453 8.23 10.95 -17.26
N TYR A 454 8.23 9.89 -16.44
CA TYR A 454 9.44 9.26 -15.92
C TYR A 454 10.32 8.67 -17.03
N HIS A 455 9.73 7.86 -17.94
CA HIS A 455 10.52 7.16 -18.96
C HIS A 455 10.78 7.98 -20.23
N ALA A 456 9.93 8.95 -20.57
CA ALA A 456 10.02 9.67 -21.84
C ALA A 456 10.06 11.20 -21.72
N GLY A 457 10.03 11.76 -20.49
CA GLY A 457 10.03 13.21 -20.26
C GLY A 457 8.79 13.93 -20.77
N ILE A 458 7.68 13.22 -20.99
CA ILE A 458 6.43 13.81 -21.48
C ILE A 458 5.68 14.42 -20.31
N ARG A 459 5.51 15.75 -20.31
CA ARG A 459 4.80 16.51 -19.28
C ARG A 459 3.47 17.04 -19.84
N ALA A 460 2.49 17.22 -18.97
CA ALA A 460 1.25 17.94 -19.23
C ALA A 460 1.26 19.25 -18.38
N PRO A 461 0.52 20.31 -18.80
CA PRO A 461 -0.04 20.46 -20.13
C PRO A 461 1.06 20.77 -21.16
N ALA A 462 1.04 20.07 -22.28
CA ALA A 462 1.88 20.44 -23.41
C ALA A 462 1.18 21.58 -24.19
N GLY A 463 1.97 22.49 -24.75
CA GLY A 463 1.43 23.58 -25.58
C GLY A 463 0.62 23.05 -26.79
N PRO A 464 -0.35 23.82 -27.30
CA PRO A 464 -1.17 23.42 -28.47
C PRO A 464 -0.37 23.20 -29.73
N ASP A 465 0.85 23.74 -29.82
CA ASP A 465 1.70 23.73 -30.99
C ASP A 465 2.70 22.56 -31.06
N CYS A 466 2.58 21.57 -30.18
CA CYS A 466 3.43 20.39 -30.22
C CYS A 466 3.24 19.62 -31.54
N PRO A 467 4.36 19.24 -32.24
CA PRO A 467 4.29 18.49 -33.49
C PRO A 467 3.87 17.03 -33.30
N TRP A 468 3.79 16.54 -32.08
CA TRP A 468 3.39 15.18 -31.74
C TRP A 468 2.21 15.17 -30.79
N LEU A 469 1.29 14.20 -30.98
CA LEU A 469 0.14 13.96 -30.10
C LEU A 469 0.09 12.49 -29.69
N LEU A 470 0.16 12.23 -28.40
CA LEU A 470 -0.02 10.91 -27.80
C LEU A 470 -1.44 10.77 -27.28
N VAL A 471 -2.17 9.81 -27.81
CA VAL A 471 -3.58 9.53 -27.44
C VAL A 471 -3.67 8.17 -26.78
N HIS A 472 -4.37 8.08 -25.64
CA HIS A 472 -4.76 6.82 -25.03
C HIS A 472 -6.25 6.55 -25.27
N THR A 473 -6.58 5.30 -25.63
CA THR A 473 -7.95 4.82 -25.78
C THR A 473 -8.12 3.42 -25.19
N SER A 474 -9.35 3.05 -24.86
CA SER A 474 -9.71 1.67 -24.50
C SER A 474 -10.08 0.81 -25.74
N SER A 475 -10.13 1.43 -26.93
CA SER A 475 -10.45 0.76 -28.21
C SER A 475 -9.17 0.43 -28.96
N ALA A 476 -9.12 -0.76 -29.57
CA ALA A 476 -8.07 -1.17 -30.49
C ALA A 476 -8.12 -0.46 -31.85
N GLN A 477 -9.11 0.40 -32.08
CA GLN A 477 -9.20 1.21 -33.29
C GLN A 477 -8.55 2.58 -33.07
N PRO A 478 -7.75 3.09 -34.03
CA PRO A 478 -7.13 4.39 -33.90
C PRO A 478 -8.21 5.49 -33.82
N PRO A 479 -8.08 6.42 -32.84
CA PRO A 479 -8.96 7.56 -32.77
C PRO A 479 -8.65 8.51 -33.93
N ASP A 480 -9.65 9.31 -34.31
CA ASP A 480 -9.45 10.40 -35.23
C ASP A 480 -8.97 11.67 -34.51
N PRO A 481 -7.71 12.09 -34.69
CA PRO A 481 -7.19 13.33 -34.11
C PRO A 481 -7.47 14.58 -34.96
N GLY A 482 -8.02 14.42 -36.16
CA GLY A 482 -8.25 15.45 -37.21
C GLY A 482 -7.22 15.37 -38.35
N ASP A 483 -7.58 16.00 -39.51
CA ASP A 483 -6.87 15.87 -40.78
C ASP A 483 -5.38 16.27 -40.77
N ALA A 484 -4.97 17.10 -39.82
CA ALA A 484 -3.60 17.56 -39.69
C ALA A 484 -2.62 16.50 -39.13
N TRP A 485 -3.13 15.36 -38.62
CA TRP A 485 -2.36 14.37 -37.91
C TRP A 485 -2.24 13.05 -38.66
N LYS A 486 -1.04 12.50 -38.71
CA LYS A 486 -0.77 11.18 -39.29
C LYS A 486 -0.32 10.20 -38.22
N LEU A 487 -0.89 9.00 -38.23
CA LEU A 487 -0.48 7.93 -37.31
C LEU A 487 0.96 7.51 -37.62
N ALA A 488 1.83 7.67 -36.63
CA ALA A 488 3.24 7.31 -36.72
C ALA A 488 3.57 6.01 -35.97
N TRP A 489 2.86 5.74 -34.88
CA TRP A 489 3.10 4.55 -34.05
C TRP A 489 1.83 4.20 -33.25
N SER A 490 1.69 2.91 -32.94
CA SER A 490 0.72 2.40 -31.99
C SER A 490 1.31 1.28 -31.16
N GLY A 491 0.87 1.16 -29.90
CA GLY A 491 1.36 0.10 -29.01
C GLY A 491 0.46 -0.11 -27.81
N THR A 492 0.68 -1.23 -27.15
CA THR A 492 0.03 -1.62 -25.91
C THR A 492 1.03 -2.34 -25.01
N ARG A 493 0.74 -2.47 -23.70
CA ARG A 493 1.53 -3.34 -22.83
C ARG A 493 1.30 -4.81 -23.19
N PRO A 494 2.28 -5.68 -22.97
CA PRO A 494 2.10 -7.12 -23.22
C PRO A 494 0.83 -7.66 -22.54
N GLY A 495 0.00 -8.37 -23.30
CA GLY A 495 -1.24 -8.98 -22.77
C GLY A 495 -2.36 -8.01 -22.39
N ASP A 496 -2.17 -6.69 -22.46
CA ASP A 496 -3.22 -5.72 -22.13
C ASP A 496 -4.15 -5.51 -23.33
N THR A 497 -5.44 -5.72 -23.12
CA THR A 497 -6.48 -5.57 -24.15
C THR A 497 -7.35 -4.33 -23.94
N LYS A 498 -7.01 -3.48 -22.97
CA LYS A 498 -7.83 -2.32 -22.57
C LYS A 498 -7.09 -0.99 -22.61
N GLU A 499 -5.80 -0.99 -22.89
CA GLU A 499 -4.98 0.21 -22.99
C GLU A 499 -4.24 0.23 -24.32
N PHE A 500 -4.62 1.17 -25.20
CA PHE A 500 -4.00 1.36 -26.49
C PHE A 500 -3.45 2.77 -26.58
N PHE A 501 -2.20 2.90 -27.05
CA PHE A 501 -1.50 4.15 -27.22
C PHE A 501 -1.28 4.41 -28.71
N TRP A 502 -1.53 5.65 -29.12
CA TRP A 502 -1.45 6.10 -30.49
C TRP A 502 -0.60 7.35 -30.55
N LEU A 503 0.49 7.34 -31.29
CA LEU A 503 1.32 8.52 -31.52
C LEU A 503 1.09 9.05 -32.92
N PHE A 504 0.67 10.30 -32.98
CA PHE A 504 0.46 11.01 -34.23
C PHE A 504 1.51 12.11 -34.40
N GLY A 505 1.97 12.34 -35.64
CA GLY A 505 2.82 13.47 -36.03
C GLY A 505 2.10 14.40 -37.00
N ARG A 506 2.46 15.69 -36.95
CA ARG A 506 2.03 16.68 -37.93
C ARG A 506 3.05 16.80 -39.04
#